data_f9a336cbd00603f214783fddfc4f08bc
#
_entry.id   f9a336cbd00603f214783fddfc4f08bc
#
_cell.length_a   1.000
_cell.length_b   1.000
_cell.length_c   1.000
_cell.angle_alpha   90.00
_cell.angle_beta   90.00
_cell.angle_gamma   90.00
#
_symmetry.space_group_name_H-M   'P 1'
#
loop_
_entity.id
_entity.type
_entity.pdbx_description
1 polymer ?
#
loop_
_entity_poly.entity_id
_entity_poly.type
_entity_poly.pdbx_seq_one_letter_code
_entity_poly.pdbx_strand_id
1 'polypeptide(L)'
;LIECDVSSDESIDRAFKEIGSKWENIDGLVHSIGFAPSDQLEGDFTEVTTREGFQIAHDISSYSFTALAKASLPLLNKNASLLTLTYLGSIQSLPNYNVMGLAKASLEANTRFLAASLGKRGIRVNAISAGPIKTLAASGVKDFRSMLTEYADRAPLEEL
;
A
#
# COMPACT_ATOMS: atom_id res chain seq x y z
N LEU A 1 -1.97 -17.67 -10.68
CA LEU A 1 -1.03 -16.74 -10.02
C LEU A 1 -0.01 -16.27 -11.04
N ILE A 2 0.33 -14.98 -10.97
CA ILE A 2 1.37 -14.31 -11.77
C ILE A 2 2.34 -13.71 -10.77
N GLU A 3 3.63 -14.00 -10.96
CA GLU A 3 4.68 -13.42 -10.14
C GLU A 3 4.86 -11.94 -10.49
N CYS A 4 4.93 -11.08 -9.47
CA CYS A 4 5.14 -9.65 -9.62
C CYS A 4 5.91 -9.11 -8.40
N ASP A 5 7.19 -8.87 -8.56
CA ASP A 5 8.00 -8.13 -7.61
C ASP A 5 7.89 -6.64 -7.92
N VAL A 6 7.27 -5.89 -7.01
CA VAL A 6 7.00 -4.46 -7.21
C VAL A 6 8.23 -3.57 -7.02
N SER A 7 9.35 -4.13 -6.57
CA SER A 7 10.66 -3.44 -6.52
C SER A 7 11.42 -3.49 -7.85
N SER A 8 10.87 -4.16 -8.88
CA SER A 8 11.50 -4.32 -10.19
C SER A 8 10.54 -3.95 -11.31
N ASP A 9 10.89 -2.91 -12.07
CA ASP A 9 10.12 -2.48 -13.24
C ASP A 9 9.99 -3.60 -14.28
N GLU A 10 11.05 -4.41 -14.47
CA GLU A 10 11.02 -5.56 -15.40
C GLU A 10 10.04 -6.64 -14.93
N SER A 11 9.93 -6.86 -13.61
CA SER A 11 8.97 -7.82 -13.04
C SER A 11 7.53 -7.33 -13.22
N ILE A 12 7.29 -6.04 -12.99
CA ILE A 12 6.00 -5.40 -13.22
C ILE A 12 5.59 -5.51 -14.70
N ASP A 13 6.48 -5.13 -15.62
CA ASP A 13 6.22 -5.18 -17.06
C ASP A 13 5.90 -6.61 -17.52
N ARG A 14 6.67 -7.59 -17.06
CA ARG A 14 6.44 -9.00 -17.36
C ARG A 14 5.08 -9.48 -16.85
N ALA A 15 4.71 -9.10 -15.61
CA ALA A 15 3.44 -9.45 -15.02
C ALA A 15 2.25 -8.87 -15.82
N PHE A 16 2.30 -7.59 -16.19
CA PHE A 16 1.22 -6.98 -16.98
C PHE A 16 1.17 -7.47 -18.43
N LYS A 17 2.29 -7.85 -19.02
CA LYS A 17 2.32 -8.55 -20.31
C LYS A 17 1.63 -9.91 -20.23
N GLU A 18 1.87 -10.67 -19.17
CA GLU A 18 1.19 -11.95 -18.94
C GLU A 18 -0.32 -11.76 -18.68
N ILE A 19 -0.71 -10.75 -17.90
CA ILE A 19 -2.12 -10.38 -17.68
C ILE A 19 -2.80 -10.07 -19.02
N GLY A 20 -2.19 -9.23 -19.85
CA GLY A 20 -2.72 -8.85 -21.16
C GLY A 20 -2.81 -10.00 -22.15
N SER A 21 -2.04 -11.08 -21.95
CA SER A 21 -2.19 -12.30 -22.77
C SER A 21 -3.43 -13.13 -22.40
N LYS A 22 -3.98 -12.93 -21.20
CA LYS A 22 -5.13 -13.69 -20.66
C LYS A 22 -6.43 -12.89 -20.70
N TRP A 23 -6.34 -11.58 -20.51
CA TRP A 23 -7.48 -10.67 -20.47
C TRP A 23 -7.22 -9.46 -21.37
N GLU A 24 -8.18 -9.16 -22.23
CA GLU A 24 -8.11 -7.97 -23.09
C GLU A 24 -8.13 -6.69 -22.26
N ASN A 25 -8.95 -6.66 -21.21
CA ASN A 25 -9.11 -5.50 -20.33
C ASN A 25 -9.32 -5.93 -18.88
N ILE A 26 -9.10 -4.97 -17.96
CA ILE A 26 -9.38 -5.11 -16.52
C ILE A 26 -10.19 -3.91 -16.01
N ASP A 27 -11.08 -4.16 -15.05
CA ASP A 27 -11.96 -3.16 -14.46
C ASP A 27 -11.44 -2.58 -13.15
N GLY A 28 -10.42 -3.20 -12.58
CA GLY A 28 -9.86 -2.74 -11.33
C GLY A 28 -8.48 -3.29 -11.02
N LEU A 29 -7.78 -2.54 -10.17
CA LEU A 29 -6.51 -2.93 -9.58
C LEU A 29 -6.56 -2.66 -8.08
N VAL A 30 -6.26 -3.67 -7.28
CA VAL A 30 -6.13 -3.54 -5.83
C VAL A 30 -4.64 -3.66 -5.45
N HIS A 31 -4.10 -2.56 -4.97
CA HIS A 31 -2.76 -2.49 -4.39
C HIS A 31 -2.85 -2.76 -2.89
N SER A 32 -2.53 -3.97 -2.48
CA SER A 32 -2.50 -4.39 -1.07
C SER A 32 -1.09 -4.79 -0.66
N ILE A 33 -0.15 -3.86 -0.84
CA ILE A 33 1.29 -4.08 -0.67
C ILE A 33 1.84 -3.08 0.34
N GLY A 34 2.75 -3.55 1.19
CA GLY A 34 3.50 -2.72 2.11
C GLY A 34 4.63 -3.51 2.72
N PHE A 35 5.80 -2.91 2.77
CA PHE A 35 6.99 -3.49 3.38
C PHE A 35 7.91 -2.40 3.91
N ALA A 36 8.49 -2.66 5.07
CA ALA A 36 9.66 -1.97 5.60
C ALA A 36 10.53 -2.98 6.34
N PRO A 37 11.86 -2.83 6.35
CA PRO A 37 12.73 -3.65 7.19
C PRO A 37 12.33 -3.53 8.66
N SER A 38 12.32 -4.63 9.40
CA SER A 38 11.82 -4.68 10.78
C SER A 38 12.60 -3.79 11.75
N ASP A 39 13.91 -3.65 11.53
CA ASP A 39 14.79 -2.76 12.29
C ASP A 39 14.51 -1.27 12.09
N GLN A 40 13.70 -0.93 11.10
CA GLN A 40 13.25 0.44 10.81
C GLN A 40 11.91 0.79 11.46
N LEU A 41 11.25 -0.18 12.08
CA LEU A 41 9.92 -0.02 12.66
C LEU A 41 9.95 0.15 14.18
N GLU A 42 10.82 -0.56 14.88
CA GLU A 42 10.92 -0.55 16.34
C GLU A 42 12.00 0.42 16.82
N GLY A 43 11.72 1.16 17.91
CA GLY A 43 12.66 2.08 18.55
C GLY A 43 12.37 3.54 18.26
N ASP A 44 13.26 4.44 18.71
CA ASP A 44 13.15 5.86 18.44
C ASP A 44 13.35 6.15 16.95
N PHE A 45 12.41 6.87 16.36
CA PHE A 45 12.40 7.16 14.94
C PHE A 45 13.72 7.79 14.45
N THR A 46 14.28 8.72 15.21
CA THR A 46 15.49 9.43 14.80
C THR A 46 16.76 8.58 14.91
N GLU A 47 16.73 7.57 15.77
CA GLU A 47 17.87 6.67 15.99
C GLU A 47 17.89 5.51 14.99
N VAL A 48 16.72 4.94 14.69
CA VAL A 48 16.63 3.71 13.88
C VAL A 48 16.47 3.97 12.38
N THR A 49 15.99 5.15 11.99
CA THR A 49 15.71 5.44 10.58
C THR A 49 16.99 5.63 9.79
N THR A 50 17.20 4.76 8.82
CA THR A 50 18.31 4.86 7.87
C THR A 50 17.83 5.35 6.50
N ARG A 51 18.76 5.91 5.69
CA ARG A 51 18.45 6.29 4.30
C ARG A 51 17.96 5.10 3.48
N GLU A 52 18.62 3.96 3.61
CA GLU A 52 18.27 2.73 2.89
C GLU A 52 16.88 2.22 3.30
N GLY A 53 16.61 2.09 4.60
CA GLY A 53 15.30 1.64 5.09
C GLY A 53 14.17 2.57 4.70
N PHE A 54 14.43 3.89 4.73
CA PHE A 54 13.48 4.89 4.24
C PHE A 54 13.18 4.71 2.74
N GLN A 55 14.21 4.50 1.91
CA GLN A 55 14.05 4.27 0.48
C GLN A 55 13.26 3.00 0.20
N ILE A 56 13.62 1.88 0.81
CA ILE A 56 12.92 0.60 0.65
C ILE A 56 11.45 0.72 1.03
N ALA A 57 11.14 1.33 2.19
CA ALA A 57 9.77 1.49 2.64
C ALA A 57 8.93 2.32 1.67
N HIS A 58 9.48 3.42 1.13
CA HIS A 58 8.77 4.30 0.19
C HIS A 58 8.65 3.67 -1.19
N ASP A 59 9.67 3.00 -1.67
CA ASP A 59 9.66 2.32 -2.96
C ASP A 59 8.57 1.25 -3.00
N ILE A 60 8.60 0.31 -2.05
CA ILE A 60 7.68 -0.82 -2.02
C ILE A 60 6.27 -0.41 -1.57
N SER A 61 6.15 0.48 -0.57
CA SER A 61 4.84 0.76 0.05
C SER A 61 4.12 1.99 -0.52
N SER A 62 4.78 2.78 -1.36
CA SER A 62 4.21 3.98 -1.96
C SER A 62 4.39 4.05 -3.47
N TYR A 63 5.64 4.09 -3.97
CA TYR A 63 5.92 4.23 -5.40
C TYR A 63 5.33 3.08 -6.22
N SER A 64 5.36 1.87 -5.69
CA SER A 64 4.82 0.68 -6.37
C SER A 64 3.36 0.85 -6.82
N PHE A 65 2.53 1.60 -6.09
CA PHE A 65 1.16 1.91 -6.52
C PHE A 65 1.14 2.74 -7.81
N THR A 66 2.04 3.71 -7.93
CA THR A 66 2.19 4.49 -9.15
C THR A 66 2.74 3.65 -10.30
N ALA A 67 3.73 2.78 -10.03
CA ALA A 67 4.30 1.88 -11.03
C ALA A 67 3.26 0.89 -11.58
N LEU A 68 2.50 0.24 -10.68
CA LEU A 68 1.42 -0.67 -11.07
C LEU A 68 0.28 0.06 -11.81
N ALA A 69 -0.10 1.26 -11.36
CA ALA A 69 -1.08 2.08 -12.06
C ALA A 69 -0.60 2.39 -13.49
N LYS A 70 0.65 2.80 -13.66
CA LYS A 70 1.26 3.06 -14.98
C LYS A 70 1.26 1.82 -15.86
N ALA A 71 1.72 0.69 -15.36
CA ALA A 71 1.79 -0.56 -16.11
C ALA A 71 0.40 -1.09 -16.51
N SER A 72 -0.63 -0.84 -15.67
CA SER A 72 -2.00 -1.27 -15.95
C SER A 72 -2.74 -0.42 -17.01
N LEU A 73 -2.27 0.80 -17.31
CA LEU A 73 -2.97 1.76 -18.19
C LEU A 73 -3.42 1.21 -19.54
N PRO A 74 -2.63 0.36 -20.26
CA PRO A 74 -3.06 -0.20 -21.53
C PRO A 74 -4.24 -1.17 -21.42
N LEU A 75 -4.44 -1.76 -20.22
CA LEU A 75 -5.46 -2.78 -19.98
C LEU A 75 -6.69 -2.22 -19.25
N LEU A 76 -6.62 -1.01 -18.69
CA LEU A 76 -7.73 -0.46 -17.90
C LEU A 76 -8.91 -0.07 -18.77
N ASN A 77 -10.08 -0.62 -18.46
CA ASN A 77 -11.36 -0.18 -19.02
C ASN A 77 -11.67 1.28 -18.66
N LYS A 78 -12.50 1.91 -19.46
CA LYS A 78 -13.15 3.16 -19.07
C LYS A 78 -13.99 2.93 -17.80
N ASN A 79 -13.89 3.82 -16.83
CA ASN A 79 -14.51 3.73 -15.51
C ASN A 79 -13.90 2.67 -14.57
N ALA A 80 -12.73 2.14 -14.89
CA ALA A 80 -11.98 1.27 -13.98
C ALA A 80 -11.71 1.94 -12.63
N SER A 81 -11.38 1.13 -11.63
CA SER A 81 -11.12 1.61 -10.26
C SER A 81 -9.78 1.07 -9.75
N LEU A 82 -8.92 1.97 -9.31
CA LEU A 82 -7.70 1.63 -8.58
C LEU A 82 -7.94 1.85 -7.08
N LEU A 83 -7.50 0.90 -6.28
CA LEU A 83 -7.68 0.92 -4.83
C LEU A 83 -6.37 0.59 -4.14
N THR A 84 -6.03 1.33 -3.09
CA THR A 84 -4.92 0.95 -2.19
C THR A 84 -5.38 0.91 -0.74
N LEU A 85 -4.55 0.29 0.11
CA LEU A 85 -4.80 0.20 1.55
C LEU A 85 -3.81 1.09 2.30
N THR A 86 -4.34 2.02 3.08
CA THR A 86 -3.59 2.88 4.00
C THR A 86 -3.96 2.58 5.44
N TYR A 87 -3.38 3.33 6.37
CA TYR A 87 -3.58 3.14 7.79
C TYR A 87 -3.42 4.47 8.55
N LEU A 88 -4.03 4.57 9.71
CA LEU A 88 -4.04 5.75 10.57
C LEU A 88 -2.64 6.33 10.84
N GLY A 89 -1.60 5.49 10.82
CA GLY A 89 -0.20 5.92 10.94
C GLY A 89 0.29 6.86 9.84
N SER A 90 -0.49 7.09 8.78
CA SER A 90 -0.23 8.12 7.76
C SER A 90 -0.43 9.55 8.26
N ILE A 91 -1.27 9.74 9.28
CA ILE A 91 -1.64 11.04 9.85
C ILE A 91 -1.32 11.18 11.34
N GLN A 92 -0.94 10.10 11.99
CA GLN A 92 -0.57 10.07 13.40
C GLN A 92 0.74 9.31 13.59
N SER A 93 1.59 9.78 14.51
CA SER A 93 2.75 9.01 14.94
C SER A 93 2.29 7.86 15.82
N LEU A 94 2.54 6.65 15.37
CA LEU A 94 2.21 5.42 16.10
C LEU A 94 3.48 4.70 16.55
N PRO A 95 3.53 4.16 17.77
CA PRO A 95 4.65 3.35 18.23
C PRO A 95 4.91 2.18 17.27
N ASN A 96 6.19 1.87 17.04
CA ASN A 96 6.63 0.74 16.21
C ASN A 96 6.13 0.79 14.73
N TYR A 97 5.83 1.99 14.24
CA TYR A 97 5.38 2.17 12.86
C TYR A 97 6.32 3.03 12.00
N ASN A 98 7.08 3.90 12.61
CA ASN A 98 8.20 4.71 12.08
C ASN A 98 8.12 4.99 10.56
N VAL A 99 9.09 4.52 9.77
CA VAL A 99 9.17 4.78 8.32
C VAL A 99 7.92 4.33 7.54
N MET A 100 7.18 3.34 8.05
CA MET A 100 5.95 2.91 7.41
C MET A 100 4.86 3.99 7.47
N GLY A 101 4.78 4.76 8.55
CA GLY A 101 3.87 5.91 8.66
C GLY A 101 4.12 6.93 7.55
N LEU A 102 5.40 7.26 7.32
CA LEU A 102 5.80 8.18 6.27
C LEU A 102 5.49 7.62 4.87
N ALA A 103 5.75 6.33 4.66
CA ALA A 103 5.42 5.67 3.40
C ALA A 103 3.91 5.65 3.14
N LYS A 104 3.07 5.45 4.18
CA LYS A 104 1.61 5.53 4.05
C LYS A 104 1.11 6.96 3.78
N ALA A 105 1.72 7.98 4.38
CA ALA A 105 1.42 9.37 4.06
C ALA A 105 1.76 9.70 2.59
N SER A 106 2.89 9.21 2.11
CA SER A 106 3.29 9.29 0.70
C SER A 106 2.29 8.55 -0.21
N LEU A 107 1.83 7.35 0.17
CA LEU A 107 0.84 6.57 -0.57
C LEU A 107 -0.51 7.30 -0.70
N GLU A 108 -0.95 7.99 0.35
CA GLU A 108 -2.16 8.82 0.30
C GLU A 108 -1.99 10.04 -0.62
N ALA A 109 -0.81 10.65 -0.62
CA ALA A 109 -0.49 11.68 -1.60
C ALA A 109 -0.52 11.12 -3.02
N ASN A 110 0.10 9.96 -3.28
CA ASN A 110 0.05 9.26 -4.57
C ASN A 110 -1.38 9.01 -5.03
N THR A 111 -2.27 8.57 -4.12
CA THR A 111 -3.70 8.36 -4.43
C THR A 111 -4.33 9.64 -5.00
N ARG A 112 -4.08 10.80 -4.39
CA ARG A 112 -4.60 12.09 -4.86
C ARG A 112 -4.02 12.48 -6.22
N PHE A 113 -2.73 12.31 -6.42
CA PHE A 113 -2.08 12.64 -7.71
C PHE A 113 -2.52 11.71 -8.83
N LEU A 114 -2.64 10.40 -8.56
CA LEU A 114 -3.17 9.44 -9.53
C LEU A 114 -4.64 9.74 -9.86
N ALA A 115 -5.47 10.07 -8.87
CA ALA A 115 -6.87 10.44 -9.09
C ALA A 115 -6.99 11.67 -10.00
N ALA A 116 -6.19 12.70 -9.76
CA ALA A 116 -6.16 13.90 -10.60
C ALA A 116 -5.69 13.59 -12.03
N SER A 117 -4.66 12.76 -12.18
CA SER A 117 -4.10 12.37 -13.47
C SER A 117 -5.05 11.50 -14.29
N LEU A 118 -5.65 10.49 -13.66
CA LEU A 118 -6.44 9.45 -14.32
C LEU A 118 -7.93 9.78 -14.42
N GLY A 119 -8.42 10.76 -13.66
CA GLY A 119 -9.82 11.16 -13.65
C GLY A 119 -10.33 11.61 -15.03
N LYS A 120 -9.50 12.29 -15.82
CA LYS A 120 -9.85 12.68 -17.20
C LYS A 120 -10.08 11.48 -18.13
N ARG A 121 -9.55 10.30 -17.76
CA ARG A 121 -9.77 9.04 -18.48
C ARG A 121 -10.98 8.27 -17.94
N GLY A 122 -11.70 8.81 -16.96
CA GLY A 122 -12.82 8.17 -16.28
C GLY A 122 -12.39 7.10 -15.25
N ILE A 123 -11.09 7.03 -14.89
CA ILE A 123 -10.56 6.06 -13.94
C ILE A 123 -10.60 6.68 -12.54
N ARG A 124 -11.15 5.97 -11.57
CA ARG A 124 -11.22 6.39 -10.17
C ARG A 124 -10.06 5.78 -9.39
N VAL A 125 -9.49 6.56 -8.47
CA VAL A 125 -8.40 6.12 -7.59
C VAL A 125 -8.76 6.46 -6.16
N ASN A 126 -8.76 5.47 -5.29
CA ASN A 126 -9.16 5.61 -3.89
C ASN A 126 -8.20 4.85 -2.96
N ALA A 127 -8.25 5.21 -1.68
CA ALA A 127 -7.60 4.48 -0.60
C ALA A 127 -8.60 4.12 0.49
N ILE A 128 -8.44 2.96 1.11
CA ILE A 128 -9.17 2.57 2.32
C ILE A 128 -8.19 2.67 3.49
N SER A 129 -8.50 3.53 4.47
CA SER A 129 -7.82 3.51 5.76
C SER A 129 -8.48 2.44 6.63
N ALA A 130 -7.89 1.25 6.61
CA ALA A 130 -8.40 0.10 7.33
C ALA A 130 -8.00 0.17 8.81
N GLY A 131 -8.83 -0.40 9.69
CA GLY A 131 -8.43 -0.75 11.06
C GLY A 131 -7.38 -1.88 11.07
N PRO A 132 -6.88 -2.26 12.25
CA PRO A 132 -5.94 -3.36 12.37
C PRO A 132 -6.63 -4.69 12.00
N ILE A 133 -6.12 -5.34 10.96
CA ILE A 133 -6.61 -6.65 10.51
C ILE A 133 -5.49 -7.66 10.68
N LYS A 134 -5.82 -8.84 11.21
CA LYS A 134 -4.84 -9.91 11.42
C LYS A 134 -4.34 -10.47 10.09
N THR A 135 -3.21 -9.96 9.64
CA THR A 135 -2.52 -10.40 8.43
C THR A 135 -1.08 -10.83 8.74
N LEU A 136 -0.45 -11.52 7.80
CA LEU A 136 0.97 -11.89 7.94
C LEU A 136 1.86 -10.63 8.08
N ALA A 137 1.60 -9.60 7.29
CA ALA A 137 2.33 -8.33 7.37
C ALA A 137 2.15 -7.64 8.73
N ALA A 138 0.94 -7.64 9.27
CA ALA A 138 0.64 -7.05 10.57
C ALA A 138 1.31 -7.81 11.74
N SER A 139 1.60 -9.10 11.57
CA SER A 139 2.30 -9.89 12.61
C SER A 139 3.75 -9.43 12.86
N GLY A 140 4.34 -8.68 11.93
CA GLY A 140 5.66 -8.05 12.09
C GLY A 140 5.65 -6.75 12.92
N VAL A 141 4.47 -6.23 13.27
CA VAL A 141 4.35 -5.05 14.15
C VAL A 141 4.34 -5.51 15.60
N LYS A 142 5.25 -4.97 16.41
CA LYS A 142 5.31 -5.26 17.86
C LYS A 142 4.01 -4.85 18.53
N ASP A 143 3.58 -5.63 19.53
CA ASP A 143 2.36 -5.39 20.31
C ASP A 143 1.05 -5.37 19.50
N PHE A 144 1.07 -5.91 18.29
CA PHE A 144 -0.11 -5.94 17.41
C PHE A 144 -1.34 -6.62 18.07
N ARG A 145 -1.14 -7.62 18.94
CA ARG A 145 -2.25 -8.28 19.66
C ARG A 145 -2.97 -7.35 20.63
N SER A 146 -2.24 -6.51 21.37
CA SER A 146 -2.86 -5.53 22.27
C SER A 146 -3.63 -4.47 21.50
N MET A 147 -3.09 -4.05 20.35
CA MET A 147 -3.78 -3.15 19.43
C MET A 147 -5.11 -3.75 18.94
N LEU A 148 -5.14 -5.02 18.53
CA LEU A 148 -6.37 -5.70 18.13
C LEU A 148 -7.42 -5.66 19.24
N THR A 149 -7.04 -5.98 20.48
CA THR A 149 -7.97 -5.94 21.63
C THR A 149 -8.53 -4.53 21.85
N GLU A 150 -7.67 -3.51 21.85
CA GLU A 150 -8.10 -2.13 22.04
C GLU A 150 -9.08 -1.65 20.94
N TYR A 151 -8.87 -2.10 19.69
CA TYR A 151 -9.77 -1.78 18.60
C TYR A 151 -11.09 -2.56 18.67
N ALA A 152 -11.05 -3.83 19.09
CA ALA A 152 -12.26 -4.62 19.31
C ALA A 152 -13.15 -3.96 20.38
N ASP A 153 -12.57 -3.53 21.50
CA ASP A 153 -13.28 -2.84 22.60
C ASP A 153 -13.94 -1.52 22.14
N ARG A 154 -13.44 -0.91 21.07
CA ARG A 154 -13.98 0.33 20.49
C ARG A 154 -14.92 0.12 19.32
N ALA A 155 -14.91 -1.07 18.72
CA ALA A 155 -15.75 -1.38 17.58
C ALA A 155 -17.21 -1.54 18.03
N PRO A 156 -18.19 -0.96 17.31
CA PRO A 156 -19.60 -1.09 17.68
C PRO A 156 -20.13 -2.53 17.74
N LEU A 157 -19.47 -3.45 17.02
CA LEU A 157 -19.80 -4.88 17.03
C LEU A 157 -18.94 -5.68 18.00
N GLU A 158 -17.97 -5.04 18.67
CA GLU A 158 -17.00 -5.68 19.58
C GLU A 158 -16.22 -6.85 18.93
N GLU A 159 -16.11 -6.83 17.61
CA GLU A 159 -15.44 -7.84 16.77
C GLU A 159 -14.47 -7.18 15.78
N LEU A 160 -13.42 -7.93 15.35
CA LEU A 160 -12.44 -7.54 14.33
C LEU A 160 -12.31 -8.62 13.26
#